data_24af160b9c42e02750fca8ea1c1850d4
#
_entry.id   24af160b9c42e02750fca8ea1c1850d4
#
_cell.length_a   1.000
_cell.length_b   1.000
_cell.length_c   1.000
_cell.angle_alpha   90.00
_cell.angle_beta   90.00
_cell.angle_gamma   90.00
#
_symmetry.space_group_name_H-M   'P 1'
#
loop_
_entity.id
_entity.type
_entity.pdbx_description
1 polymer ?
#
loop_
_entity_poly.entity_id
_entity_poly.type
_entity_poly.pdbx_seq_one_letter_code
_entity_poly.pdbx_strand_id
1 'polypeptide(L)'
;MTGSPTDAPIPAVKPHRVLVAEDEALIRMDLAEMLREEGYEIVGEAGDGQEAVDLAESLKPDLVIMDVKMPRRDGIDAASEIAAKRIAPIVILTAFSQRELVERARDAGAMAYLVKPFNITDLIPAIELAVSRFGEVAALEKEVATLSERLETRKLVERAKGLLQAKQGMTEPEAFKWIQRAAMDRRTTMKRVAEVVLETLDAPTDASPQA
;
A
#
# COMPACT_ATOMS: atom_id res chain seq x y z
N MET A 1 -13.28 -17.08 -31.68
CA MET A 1 -13.99 -16.02 -30.94
C MET A 1 -13.72 -16.25 -29.46
N THR A 2 -12.64 -15.68 -28.96
CA THR A 2 -12.23 -15.76 -27.55
C THR A 2 -12.54 -14.43 -26.92
N GLY A 3 -13.65 -14.38 -26.16
CA GLY A 3 -14.03 -13.19 -25.39
C GLY A 3 -13.03 -12.95 -24.27
N SER A 4 -12.40 -11.79 -24.28
CA SER A 4 -11.61 -11.28 -23.15
C SER A 4 -12.50 -11.20 -21.90
N PRO A 5 -12.00 -11.51 -20.71
CA PRO A 5 -12.74 -11.30 -19.49
C PRO A 5 -13.03 -9.81 -19.36
N THR A 6 -14.30 -9.49 -19.24
CA THR A 6 -14.87 -8.17 -19.04
C THR A 6 -14.18 -7.50 -17.86
N ASP A 7 -13.49 -6.42 -18.16
CA ASP A 7 -12.98 -5.45 -17.19
C ASP A 7 -14.21 -4.73 -16.58
N ALA A 8 -14.82 -5.37 -15.61
CA ALA A 8 -15.87 -4.75 -14.82
C ALA A 8 -15.21 -3.71 -13.91
N PRO A 9 -15.60 -2.43 -13.99
CA PRO A 9 -15.06 -1.43 -13.08
C PRO A 9 -15.33 -1.88 -11.64
N ILE A 10 -14.28 -1.94 -10.85
CA ILE A 10 -14.38 -2.19 -9.41
C ILE A 10 -15.34 -1.11 -8.88
N PRO A 11 -16.45 -1.45 -8.23
CA PRO A 11 -17.34 -0.44 -7.67
C PRO A 11 -16.51 0.43 -6.72
N ALA A 12 -16.42 1.71 -7.02
CA ALA A 12 -15.78 2.68 -6.15
C ALA A 12 -16.51 2.62 -4.81
N VAL A 13 -15.88 2.02 -3.81
CA VAL A 13 -16.43 2.02 -2.45
C VAL A 13 -16.37 3.47 -1.99
N LYS A 14 -17.55 4.09 -1.85
CA LYS A 14 -17.65 5.45 -1.32
C LYS A 14 -16.98 5.44 0.06
N PRO A 15 -15.97 6.28 0.34
CA PRO A 15 -15.36 6.32 1.67
C PRO A 15 -16.46 6.69 2.64
N HIS A 16 -16.54 5.96 3.75
CA HIS A 16 -17.58 6.20 4.73
C HIS A 16 -17.05 7.04 5.89
N ARG A 17 -15.82 6.79 6.30
CA ARG A 17 -15.17 7.36 7.49
C ARG A 17 -14.10 8.38 7.09
N VAL A 18 -14.34 9.65 7.42
CA VAL A 18 -13.48 10.77 7.00
C VAL A 18 -12.84 11.44 8.21
N LEU A 19 -11.54 11.67 8.14
CA LEU A 19 -10.80 12.55 9.05
C LEU A 19 -10.63 13.92 8.38
N VAL A 20 -10.99 14.98 9.06
CA VAL A 20 -10.85 16.37 8.61
C VAL A 20 -9.75 17.05 9.42
N ALA A 21 -8.76 17.64 8.75
CA ALA A 21 -7.67 18.38 9.37
C ALA A 21 -7.60 19.80 8.79
N GLU A 22 -7.93 20.77 9.63
CA GLU A 22 -8.04 22.19 9.29
C GLU A 22 -7.85 23.01 10.58
N ASP A 23 -6.96 23.99 10.59
CA ASP A 23 -6.67 24.76 11.80
C ASP A 23 -7.75 25.80 12.13
N GLU A 24 -8.40 26.36 11.11
CA GLU A 24 -9.51 27.30 11.31
C GLU A 24 -10.79 26.55 11.72
N ALA A 25 -11.19 26.67 12.99
CA ALA A 25 -12.32 25.92 13.56
C ALA A 25 -13.65 26.11 12.79
N LEU A 26 -13.91 27.31 12.27
CA LEU A 26 -15.14 27.58 11.50
C LEU A 26 -15.10 26.85 10.15
N ILE A 27 -13.97 26.90 9.44
CA ILE A 27 -13.81 26.21 8.15
C ILE A 27 -13.91 24.70 8.36
N ARG A 28 -13.26 24.17 9.41
CA ARG A 28 -13.32 22.75 9.78
C ARG A 28 -14.74 22.29 10.04
N MET A 29 -15.51 23.09 10.79
CA MET A 29 -16.90 22.79 11.12
C MET A 29 -17.77 22.79 9.86
N ASP A 30 -17.67 23.81 9.01
CA ASP A 30 -18.42 23.91 7.75
C ASP A 30 -18.11 22.74 6.81
N LEU A 31 -16.83 22.39 6.70
CA LEU A 31 -16.38 21.25 5.90
C LEU A 31 -16.95 19.92 6.42
N ALA A 32 -16.91 19.74 7.74
CA ALA A 32 -17.45 18.54 8.37
C ALA A 32 -18.98 18.45 8.18
N GLU A 33 -19.70 19.57 8.24
CA GLU A 33 -21.15 19.60 8.00
C GLU A 33 -21.48 19.28 6.54
N MET A 34 -20.82 19.92 5.57
CA MET A 34 -20.99 19.60 4.15
C MET A 34 -20.78 18.10 3.85
N LEU A 35 -19.77 17.49 4.47
CA LEU A 35 -19.50 16.07 4.27
C LEU A 35 -20.57 15.17 4.92
N ARG A 36 -21.07 15.53 6.11
CA ARG A 36 -22.17 14.81 6.77
C ARG A 36 -23.45 14.86 5.96
N GLU A 37 -23.78 15.99 5.33
CA GLU A 37 -24.94 16.12 4.44
C GLU A 37 -24.84 15.19 3.23
N GLU A 38 -23.63 14.92 2.72
CA GLU A 38 -23.38 13.97 1.64
C GLU A 38 -23.29 12.50 2.11
N GLY A 39 -23.50 12.28 3.41
CA GLY A 39 -23.56 10.93 4.00
C GLY A 39 -22.22 10.35 4.40
N TYR A 40 -21.18 11.19 4.59
CA TYR A 40 -19.90 10.76 5.17
C TYR A 40 -19.96 10.80 6.70
N GLU A 41 -19.28 9.85 7.33
CA GLU A 41 -19.07 9.82 8.79
C GLU A 41 -17.77 10.55 9.13
N ILE A 42 -17.84 11.66 9.84
CA ILE A 42 -16.65 12.36 10.35
C ILE A 42 -16.19 11.64 11.61
N VAL A 43 -15.13 10.88 11.50
CA VAL A 43 -14.59 10.06 12.60
C VAL A 43 -13.56 10.80 13.45
N GLY A 44 -13.03 11.91 12.95
CA GLY A 44 -12.10 12.76 13.68
C GLY A 44 -11.97 14.13 13.06
N GLU A 45 -11.63 15.10 13.87
CA GLU A 45 -11.33 16.47 13.47
C GLU A 45 -9.99 16.87 14.14
N ALA A 46 -9.03 17.37 13.33
CA ALA A 46 -7.71 17.80 13.78
C ALA A 46 -7.50 19.28 13.51
N GLY A 47 -6.89 19.98 14.45
CA GLY A 47 -6.54 21.39 14.34
C GLY A 47 -5.09 21.63 13.90
N ASP A 48 -4.31 20.59 13.68
CA ASP A 48 -2.92 20.67 13.20
C ASP A 48 -2.44 19.34 12.60
N GLY A 49 -1.28 19.40 11.94
CA GLY A 49 -0.75 18.26 11.22
C GLY A 49 -0.28 17.10 12.11
N GLN A 50 0.15 17.36 13.34
CA GLN A 50 0.56 16.28 14.24
C GLN A 50 -0.67 15.52 14.75
N GLU A 51 -1.69 16.25 15.20
CA GLU A 51 -2.96 15.67 15.61
C GLU A 51 -3.61 14.86 14.47
N ALA A 52 -3.51 15.37 13.22
CA ALA A 52 -4.01 14.66 12.05
C ALA A 52 -3.31 13.29 11.84
N VAL A 53 -1.99 13.21 12.02
CA VAL A 53 -1.25 11.95 11.93
C VAL A 53 -1.68 11.00 13.05
N ASP A 54 -1.72 11.47 14.30
CA ASP A 54 -2.07 10.64 15.44
C ASP A 54 -3.50 10.07 15.34
N LEU A 55 -4.46 10.92 14.89
CA LEU A 55 -5.83 10.48 14.63
C LEU A 55 -5.94 9.55 13.44
N ALA A 56 -5.21 9.78 12.36
CA ALA A 56 -5.20 8.86 11.21
C ALA A 56 -4.69 7.47 11.60
N GLU A 57 -3.66 7.39 12.43
CA GLU A 57 -3.11 6.11 12.91
C GLU A 57 -4.08 5.36 13.83
N SER A 58 -4.73 6.07 14.73
CA SER A 58 -5.62 5.46 15.72
C SER A 58 -6.99 5.10 15.16
N LEU A 59 -7.57 5.97 14.34
CA LEU A 59 -8.92 5.82 13.81
C LEU A 59 -8.99 5.03 12.52
N LYS A 60 -7.89 4.97 11.74
CA LYS A 60 -7.84 4.30 10.43
C LYS A 60 -9.02 4.76 9.54
N PRO A 61 -9.11 6.04 9.20
CA PRO A 61 -10.17 6.56 8.33
C PRO A 61 -10.05 5.98 6.90
N ASP A 62 -11.15 6.08 6.14
CA ASP A 62 -11.18 5.71 4.72
C ASP A 62 -10.70 6.86 3.82
N LEU A 63 -10.65 8.09 4.36
CA LEU A 63 -10.23 9.30 3.67
C LEU A 63 -9.71 10.33 4.69
N VAL A 64 -8.68 11.07 4.30
CA VAL A 64 -8.22 12.26 5.02
C VAL A 64 -8.38 13.48 4.11
N ILE A 65 -9.03 14.52 4.62
CA ILE A 65 -9.07 15.85 3.99
C ILE A 65 -8.24 16.78 4.85
N MET A 66 -7.24 17.43 4.27
CA MET A 66 -6.20 18.09 5.02
C MET A 66 -5.83 19.45 4.42
N ASP A 67 -5.88 20.51 5.22
CA ASP A 67 -5.31 21.81 4.82
C ASP A 67 -3.78 21.74 4.78
N VAL A 68 -3.18 22.57 3.89
CA VAL A 68 -1.73 22.69 3.81
C VAL A 68 -1.17 23.44 5.01
N LYS A 69 -1.74 24.60 5.30
CA LYS A 69 -1.21 25.50 6.33
C LYS A 69 -1.85 25.20 7.69
N MET A 70 -1.13 24.48 8.50
CA MET A 70 -1.54 24.19 9.87
C MET A 70 -0.39 24.48 10.85
N PRO A 71 -0.70 24.84 12.11
CA PRO A 71 0.30 25.04 13.14
C PRO A 71 1.00 23.73 13.53
N ARG A 72 2.10 23.84 14.25
CA ARG A 72 2.93 22.72 14.74
C ARG A 72 3.57 21.90 13.62
N ARG A 73 2.77 21.40 12.69
CA ARG A 73 3.20 20.59 11.55
C ARG A 73 2.42 20.97 10.29
N ASP A 74 3.14 21.23 9.21
CA ASP A 74 2.57 21.50 7.88
C ASP A 74 1.77 20.29 7.38
N GLY A 75 0.62 20.55 6.75
CA GLY A 75 -0.24 19.48 6.24
C GLY A 75 0.41 18.63 5.16
N ILE A 76 1.34 19.16 4.38
CA ILE A 76 2.09 18.37 3.39
C ILE A 76 3.02 17.38 4.09
N ASP A 77 3.69 17.77 5.17
CA ASP A 77 4.55 16.88 5.94
C ASP A 77 3.73 15.80 6.66
N ALA A 78 2.56 16.17 7.18
CA ALA A 78 1.61 15.21 7.75
C ALA A 78 1.07 14.23 6.70
N ALA A 79 0.71 14.73 5.52
CA ALA A 79 0.25 13.91 4.40
C ALA A 79 1.33 12.90 3.96
N SER A 80 2.60 13.34 3.90
CA SER A 80 3.72 12.47 3.56
C SER A 80 3.84 11.27 4.51
N GLU A 81 3.68 11.48 5.81
CA GLU A 81 3.73 10.40 6.80
C GLU A 81 2.53 9.46 6.69
N ILE A 82 1.32 10.00 6.56
CA ILE A 82 0.09 9.20 6.40
C ILE A 82 0.16 8.35 5.11
N ALA A 83 0.64 8.95 4.00
CA ALA A 83 0.82 8.26 2.73
C ALA A 83 1.90 7.18 2.80
N ALA A 84 3.05 7.45 3.43
CA ALA A 84 4.13 6.47 3.62
C ALA A 84 3.68 5.24 4.42
N LYS A 85 2.77 5.44 5.40
CA LYS A 85 2.17 4.37 6.20
C LYS A 85 0.96 3.71 5.53
N ARG A 86 0.58 4.14 4.33
CA ARG A 86 -0.58 3.61 3.58
C ARG A 86 -1.89 3.58 4.39
N ILE A 87 -2.13 4.61 5.21
CA ILE A 87 -3.28 4.63 6.10
C ILE A 87 -4.57 4.89 5.33
N ALA A 88 -4.62 5.96 4.53
CA ALA A 88 -5.79 6.38 3.77
C ALA A 88 -5.40 7.28 2.58
N PRO A 89 -6.27 7.41 1.56
CA PRO A 89 -6.13 8.44 0.53
C PRO A 89 -6.25 9.83 1.16
N ILE A 90 -5.55 10.81 0.55
CA ILE A 90 -5.47 12.17 1.07
C ILE A 90 -5.90 13.15 -0.02
N VAL A 91 -6.83 14.03 0.34
CA VAL A 91 -7.20 15.23 -0.43
C VAL A 91 -6.62 16.43 0.29
N ILE A 92 -5.74 17.17 -0.40
CA ILE A 92 -5.15 18.39 0.14
C ILE A 92 -6.03 19.60 -0.21
N LEU A 93 -6.32 20.43 0.79
CA LEU A 93 -6.95 21.73 0.62
C LEU A 93 -5.86 22.81 0.66
N THR A 94 -5.92 23.79 -0.24
CA THR A 94 -4.91 24.85 -0.28
C THR A 94 -5.51 26.19 -0.68
N ALA A 95 -5.07 27.27 -0.04
CA ALA A 95 -5.43 28.62 -0.43
C ALA A 95 -4.62 29.12 -1.66
N PHE A 96 -3.66 28.36 -2.13
CA PHE A 96 -2.71 28.77 -3.17
C PHE A 96 -2.72 27.82 -4.35
N SER A 97 -2.90 28.38 -5.55
CA SER A 97 -2.75 27.69 -6.83
C SER A 97 -1.29 27.64 -7.32
N GLN A 98 -0.31 27.91 -6.43
CA GLN A 98 1.10 27.92 -6.83
C GLN A 98 1.56 26.51 -7.18
N ARG A 99 2.13 26.39 -8.36
CA ARG A 99 2.60 25.11 -8.92
C ARG A 99 3.52 24.34 -7.98
N GLU A 100 4.40 25.05 -7.26
CA GLU A 100 5.32 24.45 -6.30
C GLU A 100 4.61 23.70 -5.14
N LEU A 101 3.51 24.25 -4.62
CA LEU A 101 2.75 23.60 -3.55
C LEU A 101 2.00 22.36 -4.07
N VAL A 102 1.49 22.43 -5.31
CA VAL A 102 0.84 21.29 -5.94
C VAL A 102 1.85 20.16 -6.19
N GLU A 103 3.06 20.49 -6.63
CA GLU A 103 4.15 19.53 -6.84
C GLU A 103 4.57 18.91 -5.50
N ARG A 104 4.75 19.70 -4.45
CA ARG A 104 5.04 19.20 -3.09
C ARG A 104 3.95 18.28 -2.54
N ALA A 105 2.67 18.65 -2.70
CA ALA A 105 1.55 17.83 -2.26
C ALA A 105 1.51 16.48 -2.99
N ARG A 106 1.74 16.47 -4.30
CA ARG A 106 1.85 15.26 -5.10
C ARG A 106 3.02 14.38 -4.62
N ASP A 107 4.19 14.96 -4.43
CA ASP A 107 5.40 14.25 -4.01
C ASP A 107 5.28 13.72 -2.57
N ALA A 108 4.46 14.36 -1.74
CA ALA A 108 4.03 13.88 -0.42
C ALA A 108 2.99 12.73 -0.49
N GLY A 109 2.55 12.33 -1.68
CA GLY A 109 1.60 11.22 -1.85
C GLY A 109 0.13 11.61 -1.76
N ALA A 110 -0.22 12.91 -1.82
CA ALA A 110 -1.60 13.35 -1.95
C ALA A 110 -2.20 12.84 -3.27
N MET A 111 -3.41 12.28 -3.20
CA MET A 111 -4.08 11.69 -4.35
C MET A 111 -4.91 12.70 -5.15
N ALA A 112 -5.36 13.77 -4.48
CA ALA A 112 -6.01 14.91 -5.09
C ALA A 112 -5.71 16.19 -4.29
N TYR A 113 -5.94 17.35 -4.91
CA TYR A 113 -5.90 18.65 -4.24
C TYR A 113 -7.06 19.52 -4.69
N LEU A 114 -7.46 20.46 -3.85
CA LEU A 114 -8.54 21.40 -4.11
C LEU A 114 -8.14 22.79 -3.63
N VAL A 115 -8.42 23.80 -4.44
CA VAL A 115 -8.06 25.20 -4.14
C VAL A 115 -9.24 25.89 -3.45
N LYS A 116 -8.97 26.54 -2.33
CA LYS A 116 -9.96 27.39 -1.60
C LYS A 116 -10.16 28.71 -2.33
N PRO A 117 -11.40 29.26 -2.44
CA PRO A 117 -12.64 28.68 -1.94
C PRO A 117 -13.17 27.59 -2.88
N PHE A 118 -13.78 26.55 -2.32
CA PHE A 118 -14.41 25.45 -3.05
C PHE A 118 -15.85 25.25 -2.52
N ASN A 119 -16.60 24.48 -3.26
CA ASN A 119 -17.94 24.05 -2.86
C ASN A 119 -18.03 22.52 -2.91
N ILE A 120 -19.15 21.97 -2.48
CA ILE A 120 -19.35 20.52 -2.41
C ILE A 120 -19.26 19.83 -3.78
N THR A 121 -19.68 20.52 -4.85
CA THR A 121 -19.60 19.98 -6.22
C THR A 121 -18.17 19.89 -6.76
N ASP A 122 -17.22 20.59 -6.15
CA ASP A 122 -15.79 20.48 -6.44
C ASP A 122 -15.14 19.41 -5.55
N LEU A 123 -15.60 19.31 -4.29
CA LEU A 123 -15.02 18.41 -3.29
C LEU A 123 -15.32 16.93 -3.60
N ILE A 124 -16.56 16.59 -3.94
CA ILE A 124 -16.95 15.20 -4.20
C ILE A 124 -16.13 14.53 -5.32
N PRO A 125 -15.96 15.15 -6.52
CA PRO A 125 -15.10 14.57 -7.55
C PRO A 125 -13.63 14.41 -7.13
N ALA A 126 -13.11 15.34 -6.31
CA ALA A 126 -11.77 15.24 -5.78
C ALA A 126 -11.61 14.05 -4.81
N ILE A 127 -12.62 13.80 -3.97
CA ILE A 127 -12.69 12.63 -3.09
C ILE A 127 -12.71 11.34 -3.90
N GLU A 128 -13.61 11.25 -4.88
CA GLU A 128 -13.75 10.06 -5.74
C GLU A 128 -12.44 9.75 -6.47
N LEU A 129 -11.79 10.78 -7.01
CA LEU A 129 -10.49 10.64 -7.66
C LEU A 129 -9.41 10.16 -6.70
N ALA A 130 -9.36 10.71 -5.47
CA ALA A 130 -8.38 10.32 -4.47
C ALA A 130 -8.53 8.84 -4.06
N VAL A 131 -9.76 8.41 -3.83
CA VAL A 131 -10.07 7.01 -3.45
C VAL A 131 -9.74 6.05 -4.58
N SER A 132 -10.12 6.38 -5.83
CA SER A 132 -9.82 5.56 -7.00
C SER A 132 -8.30 5.39 -7.18
N ARG A 133 -7.54 6.47 -7.15
CA ARG A 133 -6.07 6.43 -7.29
C ARG A 133 -5.39 5.63 -6.18
N PHE A 134 -5.85 5.78 -4.95
CA PHE A 134 -5.32 5.01 -3.82
C PHE A 134 -5.56 3.52 -4.01
N GLY A 135 -6.76 3.13 -4.45
CA GLY A 135 -7.10 1.75 -4.78
C GLY A 135 -6.24 1.17 -5.90
N GLU A 136 -6.03 1.94 -6.98
CA GLU A 136 -5.17 1.53 -8.10
C GLU A 136 -3.71 1.30 -7.66
N VAL A 137 -3.15 2.23 -6.87
CA VAL A 137 -1.78 2.09 -6.34
C VAL A 137 -1.67 0.87 -5.45
N ALA A 138 -2.62 0.65 -4.54
CA ALA A 138 -2.64 -0.51 -3.64
C ALA A 138 -2.73 -1.84 -4.42
N ALA A 139 -3.53 -1.87 -5.49
CA ALA A 139 -3.64 -3.04 -6.36
C ALA A 139 -2.33 -3.36 -7.10
N LEU A 140 -1.69 -2.33 -7.67
CA LEU A 140 -0.39 -2.45 -8.35
C LEU A 140 0.71 -2.92 -7.39
N GLU A 141 0.78 -2.38 -6.18
CA GLU A 141 1.76 -2.80 -5.17
C GLU A 141 1.59 -4.26 -4.78
N LYS A 142 0.34 -4.71 -4.62
CA LYS A 142 0.03 -6.12 -4.34
C LYS A 142 0.48 -7.04 -5.49
N GLU A 143 0.26 -6.60 -6.74
CA GLU A 143 0.71 -7.35 -7.91
C GLU A 143 2.23 -7.45 -7.96
N VAL A 144 2.96 -6.33 -7.77
CA VAL A 144 4.42 -6.29 -7.71
C VAL A 144 4.96 -7.19 -6.60
N ALA A 145 4.36 -7.16 -5.40
CA ALA A 145 4.76 -8.03 -4.30
C ALA A 145 4.58 -9.52 -4.66
N THR A 146 3.44 -9.87 -5.29
CA THR A 146 3.15 -11.24 -5.75
C THR A 146 4.14 -11.72 -6.81
N LEU A 147 4.45 -10.88 -7.79
CA LEU A 147 5.43 -11.20 -8.85
C LEU A 147 6.84 -11.35 -8.27
N SER A 148 7.24 -10.48 -7.36
CA SER A 148 8.53 -10.56 -6.67
C SER A 148 8.66 -11.86 -5.88
N GLU A 149 7.63 -12.24 -5.12
CA GLU A 149 7.61 -13.50 -4.37
C GLU A 149 7.72 -14.74 -5.29
N ARG A 150 7.02 -14.72 -6.43
CA ARG A 150 7.12 -15.80 -7.43
C ARG A 150 8.52 -15.89 -8.01
N LEU A 151 9.16 -14.77 -8.31
CA LEU A 151 10.51 -14.71 -8.83
C LEU A 151 11.52 -15.25 -7.81
N GLU A 152 11.43 -14.84 -6.56
CA GLU A 152 12.30 -15.34 -5.47
C GLU A 152 12.09 -16.85 -5.26
N THR A 153 10.85 -17.31 -5.25
CA THR A 153 10.55 -18.76 -5.16
C THR A 153 11.21 -19.53 -6.30
N ARG A 154 11.11 -19.02 -7.54
CA ARG A 154 11.72 -19.64 -8.70
C ARG A 154 13.25 -19.72 -8.57
N LYS A 155 13.91 -18.63 -8.17
CA LYS A 155 15.36 -18.60 -7.94
C LYS A 155 15.80 -19.62 -6.88
N LEU A 156 15.09 -19.71 -5.75
CA LEU A 156 15.39 -20.67 -4.69
C LEU A 156 15.21 -22.11 -5.16
N VAL A 157 14.13 -22.42 -5.87
CA VAL A 157 13.88 -23.76 -6.44
C VAL A 157 14.97 -24.14 -7.46
N GLU A 158 15.37 -23.23 -8.36
CA GLU A 158 16.45 -23.49 -9.33
C GLU A 158 17.80 -23.79 -8.62
N ARG A 159 18.15 -23.02 -7.60
CA ARG A 159 19.36 -23.27 -6.81
C ARG A 159 19.30 -24.62 -6.08
N ALA A 160 18.17 -24.93 -5.46
CA ALA A 160 17.96 -26.19 -4.76
C ALA A 160 18.05 -27.39 -5.74
N LYS A 161 17.48 -27.28 -6.96
CA LYS A 161 17.63 -28.28 -8.02
C LYS A 161 19.09 -28.49 -8.35
N GLY A 162 19.86 -27.42 -8.57
CA GLY A 162 21.28 -27.48 -8.84
C GLY A 162 22.06 -28.24 -7.77
N LEU A 163 21.76 -28.02 -6.49
CA LEU A 163 22.39 -28.74 -5.39
C LEU A 163 22.01 -30.25 -5.36
N LEU A 164 20.72 -30.56 -5.57
CA LEU A 164 20.27 -31.95 -5.64
C LEU A 164 20.91 -32.69 -6.81
N GLN A 165 21.09 -32.05 -7.98
CA GLN A 165 21.82 -32.60 -9.09
C GLN A 165 23.29 -32.85 -8.74
N ALA A 166 23.98 -31.86 -8.18
CA ALA A 166 25.41 -31.95 -7.88
C ALA A 166 25.73 -32.90 -6.73
N LYS A 167 24.91 -32.91 -5.67
CA LYS A 167 25.20 -33.68 -4.44
C LYS A 167 24.56 -35.08 -4.42
N GLN A 168 23.44 -35.27 -5.13
CA GLN A 168 22.67 -36.52 -5.09
C GLN A 168 22.55 -37.20 -6.46
N GLY A 169 23.16 -36.65 -7.52
CA GLY A 169 23.18 -37.25 -8.86
C GLY A 169 21.81 -37.26 -9.57
N MET A 170 20.85 -36.48 -9.09
CA MET A 170 19.51 -36.42 -9.70
C MET A 170 19.55 -35.68 -11.04
N THR A 171 18.71 -36.09 -11.99
CA THR A 171 18.43 -35.28 -13.17
C THR A 171 17.54 -34.06 -12.80
N GLU A 172 17.52 -33.05 -13.64
CA GLU A 172 16.71 -31.86 -13.39
C GLU A 172 15.21 -32.16 -13.15
N PRO A 173 14.55 -33.01 -13.98
CA PRO A 173 13.16 -33.39 -13.75
C PRO A 173 12.95 -34.15 -12.44
N GLU A 174 13.90 -35.00 -12.03
CA GLU A 174 13.84 -35.74 -10.76
C GLU A 174 13.96 -34.80 -9.56
N ALA A 175 14.90 -33.85 -9.58
CA ALA A 175 15.09 -32.86 -8.54
C ALA A 175 13.84 -31.99 -8.39
N PHE A 176 13.23 -31.54 -9.47
CA PHE A 176 11.98 -30.78 -9.43
C PHE A 176 10.82 -31.58 -8.81
N LYS A 177 10.61 -32.83 -9.29
CA LYS A 177 9.58 -33.72 -8.77
C LYS A 177 9.79 -34.04 -7.28
N TRP A 178 11.05 -34.17 -6.85
CA TRP A 178 11.40 -34.41 -5.46
C TRP A 178 10.99 -33.21 -4.59
N ILE A 179 11.33 -31.97 -4.99
CA ILE A 179 10.95 -30.76 -4.27
C ILE A 179 9.41 -30.63 -4.20
N GLN A 180 8.73 -30.89 -5.32
CA GLN A 180 7.27 -30.83 -5.38
C GLN A 180 6.61 -31.86 -4.45
N ARG A 181 7.06 -33.12 -4.46
CA ARG A 181 6.55 -34.17 -3.60
C ARG A 181 6.79 -33.86 -2.12
N ALA A 182 8.02 -33.43 -1.79
CA ALA A 182 8.37 -33.05 -0.43
C ALA A 182 7.50 -31.89 0.11
N ALA A 183 7.12 -30.92 -0.75
CA ALA A 183 6.21 -29.85 -0.39
C ALA A 183 4.80 -30.38 -0.10
N MET A 184 4.29 -31.31 -0.94
CA MET A 184 2.99 -31.92 -0.76
C MET A 184 2.92 -32.78 0.53
N ASP A 185 3.90 -33.66 0.71
CA ASP A 185 3.94 -34.59 1.84
C ASP A 185 4.05 -33.87 3.19
N ARG A 186 4.78 -32.75 3.22
CA ARG A 186 4.97 -31.92 4.42
C ARG A 186 3.95 -30.79 4.55
N ARG A 187 2.98 -30.69 3.64
CA ARG A 187 1.97 -29.61 3.59
C ARG A 187 2.60 -28.22 3.69
N THR A 188 3.67 -27.99 2.95
CA THR A 188 4.42 -26.74 2.93
C THR A 188 4.59 -26.22 1.48
N THR A 189 5.25 -25.08 1.32
CA THR A 189 5.50 -24.49 -0.01
C THR A 189 6.80 -25.06 -0.62
N MET A 190 6.89 -25.05 -1.95
CA MET A 190 8.13 -25.38 -2.65
C MET A 190 9.29 -24.44 -2.25
N LYS A 191 9.00 -23.18 -1.95
CA LYS A 191 9.95 -22.22 -1.41
C LYS A 191 10.60 -22.73 -0.13
N ARG A 192 9.78 -23.15 0.83
CA ARG A 192 10.31 -23.65 2.12
C ARG A 192 11.11 -24.93 1.97
N VAL A 193 10.70 -25.83 1.08
CA VAL A 193 11.49 -27.04 0.78
C VAL A 193 12.84 -26.66 0.16
N ALA A 194 12.84 -25.71 -0.79
CA ALA A 194 14.07 -25.25 -1.43
C ALA A 194 15.02 -24.59 -0.42
N GLU A 195 14.51 -23.75 0.48
CA GLU A 195 15.29 -23.17 1.58
C GLU A 195 15.96 -24.25 2.44
N VAL A 196 15.21 -25.27 2.88
CA VAL A 196 15.76 -26.38 3.67
C VAL A 196 16.83 -27.17 2.90
N VAL A 197 16.63 -27.41 1.60
CA VAL A 197 17.63 -28.06 0.75
C VAL A 197 18.91 -27.23 0.70
N LEU A 198 18.79 -25.91 0.52
CA LEU A 198 19.93 -25.00 0.50
C LEU A 198 20.65 -24.98 1.84
N GLU A 199 19.93 -24.87 2.96
CA GLU A 199 20.48 -24.90 4.31
C GLU A 199 21.21 -26.20 4.63
N THR A 200 20.68 -27.33 4.17
CA THR A 200 21.20 -28.68 4.51
C THR A 200 22.35 -29.11 3.61
N LEU A 201 22.30 -28.78 2.31
CA LEU A 201 23.29 -29.26 1.34
C LEU A 201 24.38 -28.23 0.99
N ASP A 202 24.17 -26.94 1.28
CA ASP A 202 25.15 -25.86 1.08
C ASP A 202 26.03 -25.64 2.32
N ALA A 203 25.72 -26.31 3.45
CA ALA A 203 26.55 -26.28 4.64
C ALA A 203 27.94 -26.88 4.28
N PRO A 204 29.05 -26.18 4.63
CA PRO A 204 30.38 -26.72 4.41
C PRO A 204 30.52 -28.06 5.16
N THR A 205 30.94 -29.09 4.45
CA THR A 205 31.25 -30.40 5.05
C THR A 205 32.55 -30.23 5.86
N ASP A 206 32.44 -29.69 7.05
CA ASP A 206 33.56 -29.59 7.99
C ASP A 206 33.48 -30.81 8.91
N ALA A 207 34.09 -31.90 8.49
CA ALA A 207 34.53 -32.97 9.36
C ALA A 207 35.52 -33.88 8.61
N SER A 208 36.78 -33.49 8.55
CA SER A 208 37.83 -34.47 8.50
C SER A 208 38.09 -34.98 9.93
N PRO A 209 37.91 -36.23 10.27
CA PRO A 209 38.41 -36.76 11.52
C PRO A 209 39.92 -36.82 11.41
N GLN A 210 40.61 -36.06 12.26
CA GLN A 210 42.04 -36.26 12.48
C GLN A 210 42.20 -37.59 13.15
N ALA A 211 42.88 -38.48 12.44
CA ALA A 211 43.50 -39.68 13.00
C ALA A 211 44.84 -39.32 13.67
#